data_913de35c61ce71e2620aafd3e01e9cf9
#
_entry.id   913de35c61ce71e2620aafd3e01e9cf9
#
_cell.length_a   1.000
_cell.length_b   1.000
_cell.length_c   1.000
_cell.angle_alpha   90.00
_cell.angle_beta   90.00
_cell.angle_gamma   90.00
#
_symmetry.space_group_name_H-M   'P 1'
#
loop_
_entity.id
_entity.type
_entity.pdbx_description
1 polymer ?
#
loop_
_entity_poly.entity_id
_entity_poly.type
_entity_poly.pdbx_seq_one_letter_code
_entity_poly.pdbx_strand_id
1 'polypeptide(L)'
;MKKQKIRFAIFMLLLAVTACDNADYSKSAPFDNGVYLSVAESKTSETMTFNKTIIQREKSFTARLAYPAGTDVTVNVTVDPSQVEAYNSRNNTSYDILPAKHYRLESNEMTIRAGKINSAPLHIYFENLTELEIDKAYLCPVSLNSAQGVGLLDGSTTYWYIVKRSSAITTAVDLRYCYVEVPGFYVPK
;
A
#
# COMPACT_ATOMS: atom_id res chain seq x y z
N MET A 1 6.94 -3.26 68.83
CA MET A 1 5.97 -3.23 67.68
C MET A 1 6.40 -2.41 66.45
N LYS A 2 7.11 -1.30 66.57
CA LYS A 2 7.55 -0.50 65.37
C LYS A 2 8.55 -1.21 64.44
N LYS A 3 9.53 -1.96 65.00
CA LYS A 3 10.56 -2.65 64.19
C LYS A 3 9.99 -3.80 63.32
N GLN A 4 8.89 -4.41 63.74
CA GLN A 4 8.24 -5.51 62.97
C GLN A 4 7.45 -4.99 61.78
N LYS A 5 6.81 -3.82 61.91
CA LYS A 5 6.09 -3.17 60.81
C LYS A 5 7.03 -2.68 59.69
N ILE A 6 8.23 -2.20 60.03
CA ILE A 6 9.23 -1.76 59.08
C ILE A 6 9.79 -2.95 58.26
N ARG A 7 10.01 -4.10 58.90
CA ARG A 7 10.49 -5.32 58.22
C ARG A 7 9.45 -5.88 57.23
N PHE A 8 8.17 -5.76 57.58
CA PHE A 8 7.08 -6.19 56.71
C PHE A 8 6.90 -5.26 55.50
N ALA A 9 7.07 -3.94 55.71
CA ALA A 9 7.00 -2.96 54.61
C ALA A 9 8.17 -3.09 53.63
N ILE A 10 9.38 -3.40 54.11
CA ILE A 10 10.56 -3.62 53.24
C ILE A 10 10.42 -4.93 52.48
N PHE A 11 9.84 -5.98 53.07
CA PHE A 11 9.59 -7.24 52.38
C PHE A 11 8.51 -7.12 51.29
N MET A 12 7.48 -6.29 51.50
CA MET A 12 6.48 -6.00 50.48
C MET A 12 7.01 -5.12 49.34
N LEU A 13 7.95 -4.22 49.62
CA LEU A 13 8.57 -3.38 48.61
C LEU A 13 9.53 -4.17 47.70
N LEU A 14 10.19 -5.21 48.23
CA LEU A 14 11.06 -6.09 47.44
C LEU A 14 10.31 -7.03 46.51
N LEU A 15 9.04 -7.35 46.80
CA LEU A 15 8.20 -8.18 45.94
C LEU A 15 7.62 -7.40 44.75
N ALA A 16 7.61 -6.07 44.80
CA ALA A 16 7.07 -5.26 43.72
C ALA A 16 8.04 -5.04 42.54
N VAL A 17 9.33 -5.35 42.67
CA VAL A 17 10.31 -5.18 41.59
C VAL A 17 10.57 -6.42 40.76
N THR A 18 9.94 -7.56 41.08
CA THR A 18 10.08 -8.79 40.27
C THR A 18 8.92 -8.99 39.28
N ALA A 19 7.99 -8.04 39.18
CA ALA A 19 6.81 -8.13 38.28
C ALA A 19 7.02 -7.45 36.93
N CYS A 20 8.22 -7.03 36.56
CA CYS A 20 8.57 -6.74 35.18
C CYS A 20 9.29 -7.98 34.61
N ASP A 21 8.56 -9.08 34.48
CA ASP A 21 8.91 -10.04 33.48
C ASP A 21 8.73 -9.31 32.13
N ASN A 22 9.85 -9.06 31.44
CA ASN A 22 9.80 -8.67 30.04
C ASN A 22 9.08 -9.82 29.34
N ALA A 23 7.77 -9.68 29.16
CA ALA A 23 7.03 -10.59 28.31
C ALA A 23 7.78 -10.62 26.97
N ASP A 24 8.37 -11.77 26.68
CA ASP A 24 9.05 -11.98 25.40
C ASP A 24 7.98 -12.02 24.30
N TYR A 25 7.60 -10.85 23.83
CA TYR A 25 6.61 -10.68 22.79
C TYR A 25 7.00 -11.41 21.49
N SER A 26 8.26 -11.83 21.36
CA SER A 26 8.71 -12.65 20.23
C SER A 26 8.12 -14.06 20.23
N LYS A 27 7.68 -14.55 21.41
CA LYS A 27 7.08 -15.90 21.58
C LYS A 27 5.56 -15.90 21.62
N SER A 28 4.95 -14.72 21.76
CA SER A 28 3.49 -14.53 21.80
C SER A 28 3.01 -13.60 20.70
N ALA A 29 3.59 -13.71 19.50
CA ALA A 29 3.03 -13.05 18.34
C ALA A 29 1.59 -13.55 18.16
N PRO A 30 0.56 -12.73 18.39
CA PRO A 30 -0.83 -13.17 18.32
C PRO A 30 -1.27 -13.49 16.90
N PHE A 31 -0.39 -13.33 15.92
CA PHE A 31 -0.65 -13.52 14.49
C PHE A 31 0.54 -14.22 13.84
N ASP A 32 0.27 -15.09 12.90
CA ASP A 32 1.29 -15.63 12.01
C ASP A 32 1.97 -14.48 11.25
N ASN A 33 3.31 -14.51 11.20
CA ASN A 33 4.06 -13.48 10.47
C ASN A 33 3.84 -13.69 8.97
N GLY A 34 3.01 -12.88 8.36
CA GLY A 34 2.67 -12.94 6.95
C GLY A 34 3.20 -11.74 6.18
N VAL A 35 3.53 -11.96 4.91
CA VAL A 35 3.88 -10.88 3.98
C VAL A 35 2.63 -10.27 3.38
N TYR A 36 2.61 -8.95 3.26
CA TYR A 36 1.54 -8.19 2.63
C TYR A 36 2.09 -6.99 1.86
N LEU A 37 1.26 -6.39 1.00
CA LEU A 37 1.58 -5.14 0.31
C LEU A 37 1.34 -3.95 1.25
N SER A 38 2.36 -3.11 1.47
CA SER A 38 2.25 -1.94 2.36
C SER A 38 1.15 -0.96 1.94
N VAL A 39 0.91 -0.83 0.64
CA VAL A 39 -0.16 0.02 0.09
C VAL A 39 -1.56 -0.51 0.39
N ALA A 40 -1.70 -1.82 0.66
CA ALA A 40 -2.97 -2.46 1.00
C ALA A 40 -3.32 -2.38 2.50
N GLU A 41 -2.46 -1.78 3.33
CA GLU A 41 -2.64 -1.67 4.78
C GLU A 41 -3.81 -0.75 5.17
N SER A 42 -4.00 0.35 4.44
CA SER A 42 -5.04 1.34 4.73
C SER A 42 -6.19 1.35 3.72
N LYS A 43 -5.92 0.97 2.50
CA LYS A 43 -6.89 0.87 1.40
C LYS A 43 -6.45 -0.20 0.42
N THR A 44 -7.40 -0.89 -0.18
CA THR A 44 -7.10 -1.97 -1.13
C THR A 44 -7.02 -1.49 -2.58
N SER A 45 -7.48 -0.27 -2.88
CA SER A 45 -7.51 0.24 -4.26
C SER A 45 -7.23 1.73 -4.35
N GLU A 46 -6.76 2.16 -5.51
CA GLU A 46 -6.57 3.57 -5.88
C GLU A 46 -7.05 3.82 -7.29
N THR A 47 -7.84 4.89 -7.46
CA THR A 47 -8.24 5.37 -8.80
C THR A 47 -7.27 6.42 -9.29
N MET A 48 -6.70 6.18 -10.47
CA MET A 48 -5.84 7.11 -11.19
C MET A 48 -6.58 7.61 -12.42
N THR A 49 -6.87 8.91 -12.46
CA THR A 49 -7.51 9.54 -13.61
C THR A 49 -6.48 10.38 -14.37
N PHE A 50 -6.40 10.20 -15.68
CA PHE A 50 -5.48 10.90 -16.57
C PHE A 50 -6.24 11.72 -17.58
N ASN A 51 -5.66 12.85 -17.96
CA ASN A 51 -6.10 13.61 -19.14
C ASN A 51 -5.29 13.17 -20.38
N LYS A 52 -5.64 13.71 -21.53
CA LYS A 52 -5.00 13.40 -22.82
C LYS A 52 -3.51 13.77 -22.93
N THR A 53 -2.94 14.48 -21.96
CA THR A 53 -1.54 14.94 -22.01
C THR A 53 -0.59 14.04 -21.20
N ILE A 54 -1.12 13.20 -20.31
CA ILE A 54 -0.30 12.32 -19.49
C ILE A 54 -0.07 11.01 -20.22
N ILE A 55 1.18 10.76 -20.60
CA ILE A 55 1.59 9.59 -21.38
C ILE A 55 1.91 8.40 -20.45
N GLN A 56 2.51 8.69 -19.30
CA GLN A 56 2.94 7.67 -18.35
C GLN A 56 2.78 8.12 -16.90
N ARG A 57 2.71 7.18 -15.99
CA ARG A 57 2.69 7.38 -14.55
C ARG A 57 3.44 6.25 -13.86
N GLU A 58 4.13 6.60 -12.77
CA GLU A 58 4.83 5.66 -11.91
C GLU A 58 4.14 5.56 -10.56
N LYS A 59 4.13 4.36 -9.99
CA LYS A 59 3.74 4.07 -8.62
C LYS A 59 4.77 3.15 -8.00
N SER A 60 4.92 3.20 -6.69
CA SER A 60 5.80 2.30 -5.95
C SER A 60 5.07 1.69 -4.76
N PHE A 61 5.49 0.50 -4.38
CA PHE A 61 5.00 -0.22 -3.22
C PHE A 61 6.11 -1.08 -2.62
N THR A 62 5.93 -1.54 -1.37
CA THR A 62 6.85 -2.44 -0.70
C THR A 62 6.11 -3.68 -0.23
N ALA A 63 6.81 -4.80 -0.17
CA ALA A 63 6.37 -5.95 0.61
C ALA A 63 6.74 -5.71 2.08
N ARG A 64 5.85 -6.08 3.01
CA ARG A 64 6.01 -5.83 4.43
C ARG A 64 5.68 -7.08 5.25
N LEU A 65 6.41 -7.24 6.36
CA LEU A 65 6.17 -8.22 7.43
C LEU A 65 5.62 -7.51 8.66
N ALA A 66 4.82 -8.21 9.45
CA ALA A 66 4.41 -7.73 10.77
C ALA A 66 5.59 -7.68 11.74
N TYR A 67 6.52 -8.65 11.65
CA TYR A 67 7.71 -8.78 12.48
C TYR A 67 8.94 -9.09 11.64
N PRO A 68 10.17 -8.69 12.05
CA PRO A 68 11.38 -9.03 11.34
C PRO A 68 11.59 -10.55 11.27
N ALA A 69 11.94 -11.06 10.09
CA ALA A 69 12.37 -12.45 9.92
C ALA A 69 13.87 -12.62 10.23
N GLY A 70 14.27 -13.80 10.68
CA GLY A 70 15.68 -14.12 10.96
C GLY A 70 16.52 -14.34 9.72
N THR A 71 15.90 -14.53 8.56
CA THR A 71 16.53 -14.74 7.25
C THR A 71 15.90 -13.81 6.22
N ASP A 72 16.55 -13.66 5.07
CA ASP A 72 15.98 -12.96 3.92
C ASP A 72 14.68 -13.65 3.48
N VAL A 73 13.66 -12.86 3.16
CA VAL A 73 12.38 -13.32 2.64
C VAL A 73 12.20 -12.82 1.21
N THR A 74 12.20 -13.75 0.26
CA THR A 74 11.93 -13.47 -1.15
C THR A 74 10.44 -13.59 -1.43
N VAL A 75 9.86 -12.59 -2.08
CA VAL A 75 8.43 -12.45 -2.38
C VAL A 75 8.23 -12.28 -3.88
N ASN A 76 7.41 -13.13 -4.49
CA ASN A 76 7.04 -12.98 -5.90
C ASN A 76 5.81 -12.08 -6.04
N VAL A 77 5.89 -11.15 -6.99
CA VAL A 77 4.82 -10.21 -7.31
C VAL A 77 4.47 -10.27 -8.80
N THR A 78 3.20 -10.15 -9.12
CA THR A 78 2.71 -10.13 -10.49
C THR A 78 1.51 -9.21 -10.63
N VAL A 79 1.19 -8.85 -11.89
CA VAL A 79 -0.15 -8.36 -12.24
C VAL A 79 -0.99 -9.59 -12.62
N ASP A 80 -2.10 -9.81 -11.90
CA ASP A 80 -2.98 -10.98 -12.10
C ASP A 80 -4.35 -10.59 -12.66
N PRO A 81 -4.51 -10.55 -13.99
CA PRO A 81 -5.77 -10.16 -14.64
C PRO A 81 -6.95 -11.09 -14.30
N SER A 82 -6.69 -12.33 -13.87
CA SER A 82 -7.76 -13.30 -13.55
C SER A 82 -8.64 -12.84 -12.39
N GLN A 83 -8.14 -11.94 -11.55
CA GLN A 83 -8.86 -11.42 -10.40
C GLN A 83 -9.87 -10.32 -10.74
N VAL A 84 -9.86 -9.78 -11.97
CA VAL A 84 -10.70 -8.63 -12.35
C VAL A 84 -12.20 -8.97 -12.27
N GLU A 85 -12.59 -10.16 -12.71
CA GLU A 85 -13.99 -10.61 -12.64
C GLU A 85 -14.46 -10.73 -11.18
N ALA A 86 -13.66 -11.32 -10.31
CA ALA A 86 -13.97 -11.45 -8.88
C ALA A 86 -14.06 -10.08 -8.19
N TYR A 87 -13.21 -9.11 -8.56
CA TYR A 87 -13.29 -7.74 -8.07
C TYR A 87 -14.60 -7.07 -8.53
N ASN A 88 -14.92 -7.14 -9.81
CA ASN A 88 -16.13 -6.56 -10.38
C ASN A 88 -17.40 -7.11 -9.70
N SER A 89 -17.49 -8.42 -9.53
CA SER A 89 -18.62 -9.07 -8.88
C SER A 89 -18.79 -8.61 -7.43
N ARG A 90 -17.70 -8.52 -6.68
CA ARG A 90 -17.72 -8.11 -5.26
C ARG A 90 -18.07 -6.64 -5.05
N ASN A 91 -17.64 -5.78 -5.97
CA ASN A 91 -17.79 -4.33 -5.85
C ASN A 91 -18.94 -3.76 -6.70
N ASN A 92 -19.69 -4.62 -7.41
CA ASN A 92 -20.74 -4.22 -8.35
C ASN A 92 -20.23 -3.21 -9.40
N THR A 93 -19.08 -3.52 -9.99
CA THR A 93 -18.42 -2.71 -11.02
C THR A 93 -18.29 -3.50 -12.33
N SER A 94 -17.86 -2.84 -13.40
CA SER A 94 -17.65 -3.44 -14.73
C SER A 94 -16.36 -2.93 -15.36
N TYR A 95 -15.26 -2.97 -14.61
CA TYR A 95 -13.96 -2.57 -15.11
C TYR A 95 -13.41 -3.61 -16.08
N ASP A 96 -12.78 -3.15 -17.16
CA ASP A 96 -12.04 -4.01 -18.06
C ASP A 96 -10.65 -4.32 -17.53
N ILE A 97 -10.04 -5.40 -18.00
CA ILE A 97 -8.64 -5.72 -17.74
C ILE A 97 -7.76 -4.66 -18.40
N LEU A 98 -6.80 -4.07 -17.65
CA LEU A 98 -5.80 -3.21 -18.26
C LEU A 98 -4.88 -4.05 -19.16
N PRO A 99 -4.81 -3.78 -20.50
CA PRO A 99 -3.96 -4.55 -21.38
C PRO A 99 -2.47 -4.46 -21.00
N ALA A 100 -1.73 -5.56 -21.19
CA ALA A 100 -0.33 -5.68 -20.77
C ALA A 100 0.61 -4.60 -21.34
N LYS A 101 0.29 -4.03 -22.51
CA LYS A 101 1.06 -2.93 -23.11
C LYS A 101 0.97 -1.60 -22.35
N HIS A 102 0.07 -1.50 -21.36
CA HIS A 102 -0.18 -0.28 -20.59
C HIS A 102 0.42 -0.33 -19.18
N TYR A 103 1.13 -1.38 -18.85
CA TYR A 103 1.87 -1.45 -17.57
C TYR A 103 3.15 -2.26 -17.71
N ARG A 104 4.10 -1.97 -16.83
CA ARG A 104 5.35 -2.74 -16.67
C ARG A 104 5.78 -2.71 -15.21
N LEU A 105 5.98 -3.89 -14.63
CA LEU A 105 6.68 -4.02 -13.35
C LEU A 105 8.19 -3.90 -13.56
N GLU A 106 8.88 -3.21 -12.65
CA GLU A 106 10.35 -3.12 -12.64
C GLU A 106 10.99 -4.50 -12.43
N SER A 107 10.40 -5.30 -11.55
CA SER A 107 10.77 -6.68 -11.24
C SER A 107 9.53 -7.48 -10.84
N ASN A 108 9.59 -8.79 -10.94
CA ASN A 108 8.59 -9.73 -10.39
C ASN A 108 9.04 -10.35 -9.06
N GLU A 109 10.10 -9.82 -8.45
CA GLU A 109 10.61 -10.29 -7.18
C GLU A 109 11.01 -9.11 -6.29
N MET A 110 10.73 -9.25 -4.98
CA MET A 110 11.10 -8.32 -3.92
C MET A 110 11.78 -9.10 -2.80
N THR A 111 12.75 -8.48 -2.12
CA THR A 111 13.42 -9.12 -0.97
C THR A 111 13.30 -8.26 0.28
N ILE A 112 12.80 -8.86 1.36
CA ILE A 112 12.87 -8.30 2.71
C ILE A 112 14.12 -8.89 3.37
N ARG A 113 15.10 -8.07 3.69
CA ARG A 113 16.36 -8.52 4.30
C ARG A 113 16.14 -8.96 5.74
N ALA A 114 16.93 -9.93 6.18
CA ALA A 114 16.95 -10.40 7.58
C ALA A 114 17.01 -9.22 8.56
N GLY A 115 16.19 -9.27 9.61
CA GLY A 115 16.07 -8.21 10.61
C GLY A 115 15.33 -6.95 10.14
N LYS A 116 14.79 -6.92 8.93
CA LYS A 116 13.95 -5.83 8.40
C LYS A 116 12.49 -6.28 8.30
N ILE A 117 11.59 -5.29 8.26
CA ILE A 117 10.15 -5.51 8.06
C ILE A 117 9.69 -5.08 6.67
N ASN A 118 10.47 -4.31 5.92
CA ASN A 118 10.11 -3.84 4.58
C ASN A 118 11.16 -4.28 3.55
N SER A 119 10.70 -4.56 2.33
CA SER A 119 11.56 -4.64 1.15
C SER A 119 12.02 -3.25 0.71
N ALA A 120 12.97 -3.19 -0.24
CA ALA A 120 13.12 -2.01 -1.08
C ALA A 120 11.81 -1.74 -1.85
N PRO A 121 11.51 -0.47 -2.21
CA PRO A 121 10.39 -0.15 -3.10
C PRO A 121 10.56 -0.85 -4.45
N LEU A 122 9.44 -1.34 -4.99
CA LEU A 122 9.34 -1.84 -6.36
C LEU A 122 8.40 -0.93 -7.13
N HIS A 123 8.75 -0.63 -8.37
CA HIS A 123 8.02 0.31 -9.20
C HIS A 123 7.15 -0.42 -10.23
N ILE A 124 5.94 0.12 -10.43
CA ILE A 124 5.08 -0.19 -11.55
C ILE A 124 4.91 1.07 -12.41
N TYR A 125 5.17 0.92 -13.68
CA TYR A 125 5.04 1.98 -14.68
C TYR A 125 3.77 1.74 -15.48
N PHE A 126 2.91 2.75 -15.53
CA PHE A 126 1.75 2.79 -16.42
C PHE A 126 2.14 3.60 -17.65
N GLU A 127 2.05 2.98 -18.84
CA GLU A 127 2.61 3.50 -20.08
C GLU A 127 1.53 3.56 -21.16
N ASN A 128 1.79 4.32 -22.24
CA ASN A 128 0.88 4.45 -23.40
C ASN A 128 -0.56 4.85 -23.00
N LEU A 129 -0.72 5.63 -21.93
CA LEU A 129 -2.01 5.96 -21.33
C LEU A 129 -2.94 6.74 -22.27
N THR A 130 -2.37 7.41 -23.29
CA THR A 130 -3.15 8.14 -24.32
C THR A 130 -3.85 7.23 -25.31
N GLU A 131 -3.52 5.93 -25.34
CA GLU A 131 -4.16 4.94 -26.19
C GLU A 131 -5.40 4.29 -25.55
N LEU A 132 -5.59 4.48 -24.24
CA LEU A 132 -6.77 3.98 -23.53
C LEU A 132 -8.03 4.70 -24.02
N GLU A 133 -9.16 3.99 -24.05
CA GLU A 133 -10.45 4.57 -24.38
C GLU A 133 -10.84 5.66 -23.36
N ILE A 134 -11.41 6.75 -23.85
CA ILE A 134 -11.86 7.86 -23.02
C ILE A 134 -13.04 7.43 -22.16
N ASP A 135 -13.04 7.85 -20.89
CA ASP A 135 -14.07 7.60 -19.88
C ASP A 135 -14.32 6.13 -19.55
N LYS A 136 -13.50 5.23 -20.08
CA LYS A 136 -13.48 3.82 -19.69
C LYS A 136 -12.52 3.61 -18.52
N ALA A 137 -12.88 2.71 -17.61
CA ALA A 137 -12.05 2.34 -16.47
C ALA A 137 -11.49 0.93 -16.62
N TYR A 138 -10.21 0.77 -16.35
CA TYR A 138 -9.48 -0.47 -16.42
C TYR A 138 -8.93 -0.83 -15.04
N LEU A 139 -8.84 -2.12 -14.74
CA LEU A 139 -8.32 -2.62 -13.49
C LEU A 139 -6.98 -3.33 -13.70
N CYS A 140 -6.01 -2.99 -12.85
CA CYS A 140 -4.67 -3.59 -12.83
C CYS A 140 -4.40 -4.12 -11.41
N PRO A 141 -4.64 -5.42 -11.16
CA PRO A 141 -4.40 -6.03 -9.84
C PRO A 141 -2.93 -6.42 -9.70
N VAL A 142 -2.24 -5.79 -8.76
CA VAL A 142 -0.89 -6.17 -8.35
C VAL A 142 -0.99 -7.11 -7.16
N SER A 143 -0.48 -8.34 -7.29
CA SER A 143 -0.64 -9.38 -6.30
C SER A 143 0.68 -10.02 -5.89
N LEU A 144 0.81 -10.34 -4.61
CA LEU A 144 1.83 -11.25 -4.11
C LEU A 144 1.36 -12.70 -4.34
N ASN A 145 2.18 -13.50 -5.02
CA ASN A 145 1.83 -14.90 -5.34
C ASN A 145 2.41 -15.88 -4.34
N SER A 146 3.60 -15.62 -3.83
CA SER A 146 4.30 -16.48 -2.88
C SER A 146 5.35 -15.70 -2.11
N ALA A 147 5.72 -16.22 -0.95
CA ALA A 147 6.85 -15.76 -0.17
C ALA A 147 7.63 -16.97 0.34
N GLN A 148 8.97 -16.91 0.24
CA GLN A 148 9.83 -17.96 0.78
C GLN A 148 10.08 -17.70 2.26
N GLY A 149 9.87 -18.74 3.08
CA GLY A 149 10.16 -18.74 4.52
C GLY A 149 9.05 -18.20 5.43
N VAL A 150 8.02 -17.54 4.87
CA VAL A 150 6.85 -17.04 5.61
C VAL A 150 5.59 -17.16 4.74
N GLY A 151 4.41 -17.17 5.36
CA GLY A 151 3.13 -17.15 4.65
C GLY A 151 2.79 -15.77 4.05
N LEU A 152 1.74 -15.71 3.25
CA LEU A 152 1.10 -14.48 2.82
C LEU A 152 -0.02 -14.11 3.80
N LEU A 153 -0.22 -12.81 4.05
CA LEU A 153 -1.30 -12.33 4.89
C LEU A 153 -2.56 -12.13 4.05
N ASP A 154 -3.56 -12.97 4.28
CA ASP A 154 -4.83 -12.92 3.56
C ASP A 154 -5.50 -11.54 3.62
N GLY A 155 -6.10 -11.14 2.51
CA GLY A 155 -6.82 -9.86 2.39
C GLY A 155 -5.94 -8.63 2.10
N SER A 156 -4.61 -8.75 2.23
CA SER A 156 -3.66 -7.64 1.99
C SER A 156 -2.58 -7.99 0.98
N THR A 157 -2.78 -9.06 0.21
CA THR A 157 -1.83 -9.54 -0.81
C THR A 157 -2.04 -8.93 -2.18
N THR A 158 -3.18 -8.28 -2.42
CA THR A 158 -3.51 -7.66 -3.70
C THR A 158 -3.86 -6.19 -3.53
N TYR A 159 -3.30 -5.35 -4.41
CA TYR A 159 -3.64 -3.95 -4.52
C TYR A 159 -4.18 -3.63 -5.93
N TRP A 160 -5.26 -2.85 -5.99
CA TRP A 160 -6.04 -2.64 -7.18
C TRP A 160 -5.85 -1.24 -7.73
N TYR A 161 -5.14 -1.08 -8.84
CA TYR A 161 -5.06 0.18 -9.55
C TYR A 161 -6.21 0.28 -10.55
N ILE A 162 -7.09 1.28 -10.35
CA ILE A 162 -8.16 1.62 -11.28
C ILE A 162 -7.64 2.73 -12.17
N VAL A 163 -7.44 2.44 -13.46
CA VAL A 163 -6.84 3.33 -14.44
C VAL A 163 -7.93 3.88 -15.34
N LYS A 164 -8.13 5.20 -15.35
CA LYS A 164 -9.16 5.85 -16.15
C LYS A 164 -8.58 7.02 -16.93
N ARG A 165 -8.79 7.01 -18.26
CA ARG A 165 -8.56 8.18 -19.10
C ARG A 165 -9.81 9.03 -19.14
N SER A 166 -9.71 10.31 -18.79
CA SER A 166 -10.84 11.25 -18.79
C SER A 166 -10.77 12.21 -19.96
N SER A 167 -11.92 12.54 -20.53
CA SER A 167 -12.08 13.63 -21.50
C SER A 167 -11.98 15.00 -20.81
N ALA A 168 -12.31 15.06 -19.51
CA ALA A 168 -12.27 16.30 -18.77
C ALA A 168 -10.81 16.79 -18.56
N ILE A 169 -10.60 18.07 -18.77
CA ILE A 169 -9.35 18.73 -18.40
C ILE A 169 -9.41 18.92 -16.88
N THR A 170 -8.96 17.92 -16.13
CA THR A 170 -8.73 18.04 -14.69
C THR A 170 -7.40 18.75 -14.46
N THR A 171 -7.24 19.93 -14.97
CA THR A 171 -6.26 20.86 -14.45
C THR A 171 -6.89 21.40 -13.18
N ALA A 172 -6.30 21.13 -12.02
CA ALA A 172 -6.51 22.01 -10.88
C ALA A 172 -5.96 23.37 -11.30
N VAL A 173 -6.83 24.18 -11.85
CA VAL A 173 -6.51 25.56 -12.19
C VAL A 173 -6.38 26.25 -10.83
N ASP A 174 -5.18 26.64 -10.47
CA ASP A 174 -4.98 27.51 -9.33
C ASP A 174 -5.62 28.85 -9.70
N LEU A 175 -6.87 29.02 -9.28
CA LEU A 175 -7.66 30.23 -9.56
C LEU A 175 -6.99 31.52 -9.09
N ARG A 176 -5.94 31.45 -8.28
CA ARG A 176 -5.12 32.59 -7.88
C ARG A 176 -4.36 33.22 -9.06
N TYR A 177 -4.19 32.49 -10.18
CA TYR A 177 -3.48 32.93 -11.38
C TYR A 177 -4.35 32.95 -12.64
N CYS A 178 -5.65 32.72 -12.52
CA CYS A 178 -6.58 32.88 -13.63
C CYS A 178 -6.99 34.33 -13.79
N TYR A 179 -6.32 35.03 -14.67
CA TYR A 179 -6.82 36.31 -15.21
C TYR A 179 -7.84 35.96 -16.31
N VAL A 180 -9.11 36.14 -16.00
CA VAL A 180 -10.15 36.21 -17.05
C VAL A 180 -10.14 37.63 -17.56
N GLU A 181 -9.54 37.89 -18.73
CA GLU A 181 -9.78 39.12 -19.44
C GLU A 181 -11.23 39.10 -19.93
N VAL A 182 -12.11 39.77 -19.22
CA VAL A 182 -13.45 40.08 -19.68
C VAL A 182 -13.33 41.37 -20.52
N PRO A 183 -13.54 41.34 -21.85
CA PRO A 183 -13.48 42.53 -22.67
C PRO A 183 -14.47 43.58 -22.13
N GLY A 184 -13.97 44.76 -21.78
CA GLY A 184 -14.78 45.87 -21.27
C GLY A 184 -14.78 46.07 -19.75
N PHE A 185 -14.10 45.23 -18.95
CA PHE A 185 -13.91 45.52 -17.51
C PHE A 185 -12.57 46.23 -17.28
N TYR A 186 -12.63 47.52 -16.99
CA TYR A 186 -11.49 48.28 -16.55
C TYR A 186 -11.38 48.16 -15.02
N VAL A 187 -10.30 47.58 -14.52
CA VAL A 187 -9.95 47.64 -13.10
C VAL A 187 -9.11 48.91 -12.93
N PRO A 188 -9.61 49.95 -12.24
CA PRO A 188 -8.79 51.11 -11.95
C PRO A 188 -7.62 50.70 -11.04
N LYS A 189 -6.43 51.24 -11.33
CA LYS A 189 -5.22 51.06 -10.52
C LYS A 189 -5.38 51.61 -9.11
#